data_dfb3c73c6e06c2dd9a63c5f4d7b28b56
#
_entry.id   dfb3c73c6e06c2dd9a63c5f4d7b28b56
#
_cell.length_a   1.000
_cell.length_b   1.000
_cell.length_c   1.000
_cell.angle_alpha   90.00
_cell.angle_beta   90.00
_cell.angle_gamma   90.00
#
_symmetry.space_group_name_H-M   'P 1'
#
loop_
_entity.id
_entity.type
_entity.pdbx_description
1 polymer ?
#
loop_
_entity_poly.entity_id
_entity_poly.type
_entity_poly.pdbx_seq_one_letter_code
_entity_poly.pdbx_strand_id
1 'polypeptide(L)'
;GLFAFFDLIGELSSVGRGGYQLHHVFIYILLGFPGYIYELMPFAVLIGTIYAMALFASNSEFTIMRVSSLSTRDACWMLAKVGLVFLLFTFLVGEVLTPYTSRIASDFRNNLIGRNLSDKFRTGMWSKDTIREKGREGAVTGSRFMNIKTMRPDGTIEQIKLYEFDQNLELARTLTAVKGNYLGNHEWELNGVVETQIKSASQSKNKRFPDSAPALVTQKHDSVRLISDVTPDILSVISVDANKMSAYELAVYNRHLVENKQDATSYQIAFWKKIIYPFSVFVMMALALPFAYLHFRSGGVSLKIFTGIMIGVAFILINNLFSHIGLLNTWPP
;
A
#
# COMPACT_ATOMS: atom_id res chain seq x y z
N GLY A 1 -8.65 -19.03 -7.68
CA GLY A 1 -8.27 -20.33 -7.14
C GLY A 1 -6.84 -20.35 -6.60
N LEU A 2 -5.80 -20.24 -7.47
CA LEU A 2 -4.40 -20.45 -7.08
C LEU A 2 -3.92 -19.47 -5.99
N PHE A 3 -4.16 -18.18 -6.15
CA PHE A 3 -3.79 -17.15 -5.14
C PHE A 3 -4.48 -17.41 -3.79
N ALA A 4 -5.79 -17.68 -3.81
CA ALA A 4 -6.52 -18.00 -2.58
C ALA A 4 -5.99 -19.28 -1.90
N PHE A 5 -5.48 -20.24 -2.67
CA PHE A 5 -4.85 -21.45 -2.15
C PHE A 5 -3.50 -21.15 -1.46
N PHE A 6 -2.66 -20.32 -2.07
CA PHE A 6 -1.40 -19.91 -1.44
C PHE A 6 -1.63 -19.08 -0.17
N ASP A 7 -2.61 -18.19 -0.19
CA ASP A 7 -2.98 -17.44 1.02
C ASP A 7 -3.55 -18.36 2.10
N LEU A 8 -4.32 -19.38 1.71
CA LEU A 8 -4.80 -20.41 2.64
C LEU A 8 -3.64 -21.11 3.34
N ILE A 9 -2.63 -21.58 2.58
CA ILE A 9 -1.46 -22.23 3.15
C ILE A 9 -0.70 -21.28 4.08
N GLY A 10 -0.52 -20.02 3.65
CA GLY A 10 0.14 -19.00 4.47
C GLY A 10 -0.56 -18.74 5.80
N GLU A 11 -1.89 -18.64 5.77
CA GLU A 11 -2.70 -18.36 6.95
C GLU A 11 -2.89 -19.58 7.87
N LEU A 12 -2.75 -20.83 7.37
CA LEU A 12 -2.81 -22.03 8.20
C LEU A 12 -1.83 -22.00 9.38
N SER A 13 -0.66 -21.38 9.18
CA SER A 13 0.35 -21.21 10.23
C SER A 13 -0.12 -20.31 11.40
N SER A 14 -1.16 -19.52 11.19
CA SER A 14 -1.76 -18.63 12.18
C SER A 14 -2.94 -19.26 12.94
N VAL A 15 -3.47 -20.42 12.47
CA VAL A 15 -4.58 -21.13 13.11
C VAL A 15 -4.16 -21.63 14.49
N GLY A 16 -5.05 -21.47 15.46
CA GLY A 16 -4.81 -21.83 16.86
C GLY A 16 -4.22 -20.71 17.72
N ARG A 17 -3.85 -19.57 17.14
CA ARG A 17 -3.37 -18.40 17.88
C ARG A 17 -4.54 -17.48 18.25
N GLY A 18 -4.65 -17.08 19.52
CA GLY A 18 -5.62 -16.06 19.98
C GLY A 18 -7.11 -16.35 19.69
N GLY A 19 -7.48 -17.61 19.43
CA GLY A 19 -8.85 -17.94 19.02
C GLY A 19 -9.10 -17.94 17.51
N TYR A 20 -8.06 -17.73 16.68
CA TYR A 20 -8.16 -17.78 15.22
C TYR A 20 -8.33 -19.23 14.75
N GLN A 21 -9.51 -19.55 14.22
CA GLN A 21 -9.90 -20.90 13.79
C GLN A 21 -9.96 -20.98 12.26
N LEU A 22 -10.04 -22.20 11.73
CA LEU A 22 -10.03 -22.46 10.29
C LEU A 22 -11.14 -21.69 9.54
N HIS A 23 -12.34 -21.56 10.10
CA HIS A 23 -13.42 -20.80 9.45
C HIS A 23 -13.11 -19.29 9.32
N HIS A 24 -12.33 -18.73 10.25
CA HIS A 24 -11.88 -17.32 10.15
C HIS A 24 -10.90 -17.13 8.98
N VAL A 25 -10.09 -18.15 8.66
CA VAL A 25 -9.20 -18.13 7.49
C VAL A 25 -10.01 -18.01 6.20
N PHE A 26 -11.10 -18.76 6.07
CA PHE A 26 -11.97 -18.67 4.89
C PHE A 26 -12.60 -17.29 4.75
N ILE A 27 -13.06 -16.68 5.85
CA ILE A 27 -13.60 -15.31 5.83
C ILE A 27 -12.53 -14.31 5.39
N TYR A 28 -11.32 -14.44 5.93
CA TYR A 28 -10.19 -13.59 5.58
C TYR A 28 -9.86 -13.67 4.08
N ILE A 29 -9.80 -14.88 3.51
CA ILE A 29 -9.54 -15.11 2.09
C ILE A 29 -10.68 -14.56 1.23
N LEU A 30 -11.94 -14.73 1.66
CA LEU A 30 -13.10 -14.21 0.95
C LEU A 30 -13.07 -12.68 0.88
N LEU A 31 -12.67 -12.00 1.95
CA LEU A 31 -12.46 -10.56 1.97
C LEU A 31 -11.28 -10.11 1.07
N GLY A 32 -10.30 -10.99 0.81
CA GLY A 32 -9.21 -10.76 -0.14
C GLY A 32 -9.61 -10.90 -1.61
N PHE A 33 -10.78 -11.48 -1.92
CA PHE A 33 -11.22 -11.80 -3.28
C PHE A 33 -11.21 -10.59 -4.25
N PRO A 34 -11.67 -9.39 -3.86
CA PRO A 34 -11.60 -8.23 -4.75
C PRO A 34 -10.18 -7.90 -5.23
N GLY A 35 -9.18 -8.08 -4.39
CA GLY A 35 -7.77 -7.93 -4.76
C GLY A 35 -7.36 -8.90 -5.87
N TYR A 36 -7.75 -10.19 -5.76
CA TYR A 36 -7.46 -11.16 -6.81
C TYR A 36 -8.19 -10.87 -8.12
N ILE A 37 -9.44 -10.40 -8.03
CA ILE A 37 -10.19 -9.96 -9.24
C ILE A 37 -9.44 -8.81 -9.91
N TYR A 38 -9.01 -7.82 -9.15
CA TYR A 38 -8.22 -6.70 -9.67
C TYR A 38 -6.96 -7.18 -10.40
N GLU A 39 -6.16 -8.04 -9.77
CA GLU A 39 -4.91 -8.54 -10.34
C GLU A 39 -5.11 -9.44 -11.58
N LEU A 40 -6.22 -10.18 -11.64
CA LEU A 40 -6.49 -11.10 -12.75
C LEU A 40 -7.27 -10.45 -13.90
N MET A 41 -7.78 -9.23 -13.73
CA MET A 41 -8.67 -8.59 -14.68
C MET A 41 -8.05 -8.42 -16.09
N PRO A 42 -6.81 -7.94 -16.25
CA PRO A 42 -6.21 -7.83 -17.59
C PRO A 42 -6.08 -9.18 -18.31
N PHE A 43 -5.82 -10.26 -17.58
CA PHE A 43 -5.77 -11.63 -18.15
C PHE A 43 -7.14 -12.12 -18.57
N ALA A 44 -8.15 -11.92 -17.73
CA ALA A 44 -9.50 -12.31 -18.06
C ALA A 44 -9.99 -11.61 -19.33
N VAL A 45 -9.65 -10.32 -19.46
CA VAL A 45 -9.96 -9.53 -20.67
C VAL A 45 -9.18 -10.02 -21.88
N LEU A 46 -7.88 -10.34 -21.73
CA LEU A 46 -7.07 -10.90 -22.82
C LEU A 46 -7.67 -12.21 -23.34
N ILE A 47 -7.90 -13.16 -22.42
CA ILE A 47 -8.44 -14.49 -22.79
C ILE A 47 -9.82 -14.38 -23.41
N GLY A 48 -10.71 -13.58 -22.82
CA GLY A 48 -12.06 -13.32 -23.32
C GLY A 48 -12.04 -12.69 -24.71
N THR A 49 -11.16 -11.71 -24.93
CA THR A 49 -11.02 -11.04 -26.22
C THR A 49 -10.46 -11.98 -27.29
N ILE A 50 -9.44 -12.79 -26.95
CA ILE A 50 -8.88 -13.79 -27.88
C ILE A 50 -9.95 -14.80 -28.25
N TYR A 51 -10.72 -15.29 -27.28
CA TYR A 51 -11.80 -16.23 -27.53
C TYR A 51 -12.87 -15.62 -28.45
N ALA A 52 -13.33 -14.40 -28.18
CA ALA A 52 -14.32 -13.70 -29.01
C ALA A 52 -13.77 -13.47 -30.45
N MET A 53 -12.53 -13.01 -30.58
CA MET A 53 -11.89 -12.78 -31.87
C MET A 53 -11.70 -14.09 -32.65
N ALA A 54 -11.31 -15.17 -31.98
CA ALA A 54 -11.20 -16.49 -32.60
C ALA A 54 -12.56 -17.01 -33.05
N LEU A 55 -13.63 -16.75 -32.29
CA LEU A 55 -14.99 -17.14 -32.68
C LEU A 55 -15.49 -16.34 -33.91
N PHE A 56 -15.31 -15.03 -33.95
CA PHE A 56 -15.61 -14.20 -35.13
C PHE A 56 -14.82 -14.61 -36.36
N ALA A 57 -13.56 -14.99 -36.19
CA ALA A 57 -12.74 -15.50 -37.27
C ALA A 57 -13.25 -16.88 -37.77
N SER A 58 -13.69 -17.79 -36.84
CA SER A 58 -14.19 -19.13 -37.21
C SER A 58 -15.49 -19.09 -38.01
N ASN A 59 -16.37 -18.19 -37.64
CA ASN A 59 -17.65 -18.00 -38.29
C ASN A 59 -17.55 -17.15 -39.58
N SER A 60 -16.32 -16.74 -39.97
CA SER A 60 -16.08 -15.79 -41.06
C SER A 60 -16.73 -14.42 -40.88
N GLU A 61 -17.31 -14.13 -39.71
CA GLU A 61 -17.97 -12.87 -39.41
C GLU A 61 -17.01 -11.67 -39.51
N PHE A 62 -15.80 -11.83 -39.01
CA PHE A 62 -14.76 -10.80 -39.11
C PHE A 62 -14.34 -10.53 -40.57
N THR A 63 -14.33 -11.55 -41.38
CA THR A 63 -14.04 -11.43 -42.84
C THR A 63 -15.16 -10.68 -43.54
N ILE A 64 -16.43 -10.99 -43.24
CA ILE A 64 -17.59 -10.28 -43.77
C ILE A 64 -17.59 -8.81 -43.37
N MET A 65 -17.30 -8.52 -42.11
CA MET A 65 -17.20 -7.13 -41.62
C MET A 65 -16.10 -6.35 -42.37
N ARG A 66 -14.96 -6.97 -42.66
CA ARG A 66 -13.87 -6.35 -43.45
C ARG A 66 -14.28 -6.07 -44.88
N VAL A 67 -14.94 -7.01 -45.53
CA VAL A 67 -15.45 -6.82 -46.90
C VAL A 67 -16.51 -5.71 -46.94
N SER A 68 -17.28 -5.54 -45.84
CA SER A 68 -18.25 -4.47 -45.67
C SER A 68 -17.63 -3.15 -45.21
N SER A 69 -16.35 -2.91 -45.47
CA SER A 69 -15.61 -1.66 -45.17
C SER A 69 -15.20 -1.42 -43.71
N LEU A 70 -15.21 -2.45 -42.83
CA LEU A 70 -14.69 -2.28 -41.47
C LEU A 70 -13.17 -2.05 -41.54
N SER A 71 -12.74 -0.85 -41.20
CA SER A 71 -11.31 -0.54 -41.06
C SER A 71 -10.73 -1.10 -39.76
N THR A 72 -9.42 -1.33 -39.72
CA THR A 72 -8.72 -1.73 -38.48
C THR A 72 -8.93 -0.69 -37.37
N ARG A 73 -9.03 0.59 -37.74
CA ARG A 73 -9.31 1.68 -36.81
C ARG A 73 -10.69 1.56 -36.15
N ASP A 74 -11.70 1.21 -36.93
CA ASP A 74 -13.07 1.05 -36.42
C ASP A 74 -13.17 -0.18 -35.52
N ALA A 75 -12.48 -1.28 -35.87
CA ALA A 75 -12.37 -2.45 -35.01
C ALA A 75 -11.70 -2.11 -33.66
N CYS A 76 -10.58 -1.38 -33.69
CA CYS A 76 -9.95 -0.88 -32.46
C CYS A 76 -10.89 0.02 -31.65
N TRP A 77 -11.66 0.89 -32.31
CA TRP A 77 -12.60 1.78 -31.61
C TRP A 77 -13.76 1.02 -30.97
N MET A 78 -14.25 -0.03 -31.63
CA MET A 78 -15.27 -0.91 -31.04
C MET A 78 -14.73 -1.63 -29.79
N LEU A 79 -13.52 -2.19 -29.90
CA LEU A 79 -12.85 -2.80 -28.75
C LEU A 79 -12.60 -1.79 -27.62
N ALA A 80 -12.19 -0.56 -27.95
CA ALA A 80 -11.95 0.48 -26.96
C ALA A 80 -13.19 0.82 -26.14
N LYS A 81 -14.39 0.82 -26.75
CA LYS A 81 -15.66 1.03 -26.01
C LYS A 81 -15.92 -0.08 -25.00
N VAL A 82 -15.70 -1.34 -25.39
CA VAL A 82 -15.82 -2.49 -24.49
C VAL A 82 -14.71 -2.42 -23.42
N GLY A 83 -13.49 -2.09 -23.84
CA GLY A 83 -12.35 -1.90 -22.94
C GLY A 83 -12.58 -0.83 -21.88
N LEU A 84 -13.29 0.26 -22.22
CA LEU A 84 -13.65 1.31 -21.27
C LEU A 84 -14.51 0.78 -20.12
N VAL A 85 -15.46 -0.11 -20.42
CA VAL A 85 -16.30 -0.74 -19.38
C VAL A 85 -15.42 -1.57 -18.42
N PHE A 86 -14.53 -2.39 -18.97
CA PHE A 86 -13.62 -3.19 -18.15
C PHE A 86 -12.61 -2.34 -17.40
N LEU A 87 -12.12 -1.24 -17.99
CA LEU A 87 -11.25 -0.28 -17.29
C LEU A 87 -11.96 0.34 -16.09
N LEU A 88 -13.19 0.84 -16.28
CA LEU A 88 -13.97 1.44 -15.19
C LEU A 88 -14.26 0.41 -14.08
N PHE A 89 -14.60 -0.82 -14.47
CA PHE A 89 -14.80 -1.91 -13.52
C PHE A 89 -13.51 -2.23 -12.75
N THR A 90 -12.37 -2.36 -13.44
CA THR A 90 -11.06 -2.61 -12.83
C THR A 90 -10.67 -1.48 -11.87
N PHE A 91 -10.90 -0.23 -12.28
CA PHE A 91 -10.65 0.94 -11.45
C PHE A 91 -11.51 0.94 -10.18
N LEU A 92 -12.81 0.67 -10.31
CA LEU A 92 -13.73 0.61 -9.17
C LEU A 92 -13.34 -0.50 -8.18
N VAL A 93 -13.03 -1.69 -8.70
CA VAL A 93 -12.59 -2.81 -7.85
C VAL A 93 -11.26 -2.48 -7.17
N GLY A 94 -10.31 -1.92 -7.91
CA GLY A 94 -8.97 -1.61 -7.40
C GLY A 94 -8.95 -0.44 -6.40
N GLU A 95 -9.73 0.61 -6.63
CA GLU A 95 -9.70 1.85 -5.84
C GLU A 95 -10.67 1.86 -4.67
N VAL A 96 -11.79 1.16 -4.79
CA VAL A 96 -12.85 1.16 -3.77
C VAL A 96 -12.93 -0.19 -3.05
N LEU A 97 -13.21 -1.28 -3.80
CA LEU A 97 -13.48 -2.57 -3.18
C LEU A 97 -12.24 -3.14 -2.47
N THR A 98 -11.11 -3.18 -3.15
CA THR A 98 -9.89 -3.79 -2.63
C THR A 98 -9.39 -3.11 -1.35
N PRO A 99 -9.24 -1.78 -1.26
CA PRO A 99 -8.81 -1.13 -0.02
C PRO A 99 -9.82 -1.33 1.12
N TYR A 100 -11.11 -1.20 0.83
CA TYR A 100 -12.17 -1.37 1.83
C TYR A 100 -12.19 -2.78 2.42
N THR A 101 -12.22 -3.81 1.57
CA THR A 101 -12.24 -5.21 2.03
C THR A 101 -10.94 -5.64 2.70
N SER A 102 -9.79 -5.12 2.22
CA SER A 102 -8.48 -5.41 2.82
C SER A 102 -8.35 -4.81 4.23
N ARG A 103 -8.91 -3.63 4.48
CA ARG A 103 -8.97 -3.05 5.84
C ARG A 103 -9.82 -3.93 6.76
N ILE A 104 -11.04 -4.27 6.34
CA ILE A 104 -11.92 -5.16 7.13
C ILE A 104 -11.24 -6.50 7.42
N ALA A 105 -10.57 -7.09 6.42
CA ALA A 105 -9.85 -8.35 6.58
C ALA A 105 -8.71 -8.23 7.60
N SER A 106 -7.95 -7.14 7.54
CA SER A 106 -6.86 -6.87 8.47
C SER A 106 -7.36 -6.66 9.90
N ASP A 107 -8.41 -5.87 10.07
CA ASP A 107 -9.01 -5.60 11.38
C ASP A 107 -9.63 -6.87 11.98
N PHE A 108 -10.35 -7.64 11.16
CA PHE A 108 -10.94 -8.92 11.55
C PHE A 108 -9.86 -9.89 12.04
N ARG A 109 -8.77 -10.03 11.28
CA ARG A 109 -7.64 -10.89 11.61
C ARG A 109 -6.95 -10.43 12.90
N ASN A 110 -6.65 -9.13 13.01
CA ASN A 110 -5.96 -8.56 14.16
C ASN A 110 -6.77 -8.70 15.45
N ASN A 111 -8.08 -8.50 15.40
CA ASN A 111 -8.97 -8.63 16.54
C ASN A 111 -9.04 -10.07 17.07
N LEU A 112 -9.02 -11.07 16.17
CA LEU A 112 -9.13 -12.48 16.55
C LEU A 112 -7.82 -13.07 17.07
N ILE A 113 -6.70 -12.70 16.44
CA ILE A 113 -5.39 -13.21 16.85
C ILE A 113 -4.92 -12.53 18.15
N GLY A 114 -5.62 -11.48 18.59
CA GLY A 114 -5.17 -10.67 19.73
C GLY A 114 -3.84 -9.97 19.43
N ARG A 115 -3.47 -9.92 18.17
CA ARG A 115 -2.28 -9.22 17.74
C ARG A 115 -2.57 -7.72 17.73
N ASN A 116 -2.11 -7.10 18.76
CA ASN A 116 -1.79 -5.68 18.64
C ASN A 116 -0.95 -5.51 17.38
N LEU A 117 -1.14 -4.42 16.62
CA LEU A 117 -0.34 -4.04 15.43
C LEU A 117 1.18 -4.27 15.62
N SER A 118 1.62 -4.34 16.88
CA SER A 118 3.00 -4.58 17.31
C SER A 118 3.58 -5.96 16.99
N ASP A 119 2.78 -6.97 16.68
CA ASP A 119 3.34 -8.32 16.41
C ASP A 119 3.92 -8.43 14.99
N LYS A 120 3.46 -7.61 14.06
CA LYS A 120 4.07 -7.44 12.73
C LYS A 120 5.40 -6.69 12.84
N PHE A 121 5.49 -5.83 13.86
CA PHE A 121 6.69 -5.10 14.25
C PHE A 121 7.07 -5.49 15.68
N ARG A 122 7.91 -6.49 15.85
CA ARG A 122 8.41 -6.94 17.19
C ARG A 122 8.92 -5.79 18.06
N THR A 123 9.36 -4.70 17.44
CA THR A 123 9.91 -3.49 18.09
C THR A 123 8.91 -2.34 18.20
N GLY A 124 7.63 -2.52 17.80
CA GLY A 124 6.66 -1.43 17.66
C GLY A 124 6.74 -0.74 16.30
N MET A 125 5.72 0.07 16.02
CA MET A 125 5.59 0.84 14.78
C MET A 125 6.38 2.15 14.91
N TRP A 126 7.29 2.39 13.96
CA TRP A 126 8.12 3.59 13.93
C TRP A 126 7.62 4.58 12.89
N SER A 127 7.46 5.82 13.29
CA SER A 127 7.18 6.94 12.39
C SER A 127 8.12 8.09 12.69
N LYS A 128 8.55 8.79 11.64
CA LYS A 128 9.34 10.01 11.76
C LYS A 128 8.44 11.23 11.55
N ASP A 129 8.67 12.25 12.33
CA ASP A 129 7.97 13.52 12.30
C ASP A 129 8.95 14.67 12.39
N THR A 130 8.60 15.83 11.87
CA THR A 130 9.41 17.03 11.86
C THR A 130 8.92 18.01 12.90
N ILE A 131 9.82 18.47 13.79
CA ILE A 131 9.49 19.49 14.81
C ILE A 131 9.70 20.87 14.22
N ARG A 132 8.68 21.75 14.34
CA ARG A 132 8.71 23.13 13.86
C ARG A 132 8.43 24.10 15.01
N GLU A 133 8.91 25.35 14.89
CA GLU A 133 8.78 26.36 15.95
C GLU A 133 7.34 26.68 16.35
N LYS A 134 6.41 26.67 15.39
CA LYS A 134 5.00 27.00 15.58
C LYS A 134 4.08 25.83 15.23
N GLY A 135 4.36 24.67 15.77
CA GLY A 135 3.59 23.45 15.47
C GLY A 135 3.80 22.96 14.05
N ARG A 136 2.96 23.37 13.09
CA ARG A 136 3.07 22.97 11.67
C ARG A 136 3.76 24.02 10.78
N GLU A 137 3.90 25.22 11.28
CA GLU A 137 4.47 26.36 10.53
C GLU A 137 5.80 26.77 11.14
N GLY A 138 6.60 27.48 10.35
CA GLY A 138 7.89 27.99 10.77
C GLY A 138 9.09 27.11 10.43
N ALA A 139 10.26 27.52 10.92
CA ALA A 139 11.51 26.83 10.67
C ALA A 139 11.53 25.46 11.37
N VAL A 140 12.20 24.49 10.73
CA VAL A 140 12.43 23.17 11.31
C VAL A 140 13.44 23.31 12.45
N THR A 141 13.01 22.95 13.67
CA THR A 141 13.86 23.00 14.88
C THR A 141 14.43 21.65 15.25
N GLY A 142 13.89 20.56 14.71
CA GLY A 142 14.39 19.22 14.98
C GLY A 142 13.59 18.14 14.29
N SER A 143 13.87 16.90 14.66
CA SER A 143 13.12 15.73 14.21
C SER A 143 12.68 14.88 15.39
N ARG A 144 11.52 14.24 15.23
CA ARG A 144 10.94 13.34 16.24
C ARG A 144 10.78 11.95 15.65
N PHE A 145 11.17 10.94 16.38
CA PHE A 145 10.85 9.55 16.08
C PHE A 145 9.83 9.07 17.10
N MET A 146 8.71 8.59 16.60
CA MET A 146 7.61 8.06 17.38
C MET A 146 7.61 6.55 17.25
N ASN A 147 7.69 5.83 18.37
CA ASN A 147 7.52 4.39 18.45
C ASN A 147 6.22 4.09 19.17
N ILE A 148 5.29 3.41 18.50
CA ILE A 148 3.97 3.06 19.04
C ILE A 148 3.87 1.55 19.07
N LYS A 149 3.61 0.98 20.25
CA LYS A 149 3.52 -0.46 20.38
C LYS A 149 2.16 -1.01 20.00
N THR A 150 1.09 -0.28 20.28
CA THR A 150 -0.29 -0.72 20.01
C THR A 150 -1.12 0.44 19.51
N MET A 151 -1.93 0.19 18.49
CA MET A 151 -2.99 1.08 18.04
C MET A 151 -4.31 0.33 18.08
N ARG A 152 -5.32 0.92 18.71
CA ARG A 152 -6.68 0.37 18.78
C ARG A 152 -7.51 0.77 17.55
N PRO A 153 -8.58 0.03 17.23
CA PRO A 153 -9.48 0.39 16.12
C PRO A 153 -10.14 1.78 16.28
N ASP A 154 -10.25 2.29 17.50
CA ASP A 154 -10.78 3.63 17.81
C ASP A 154 -9.77 4.77 17.56
N GLY A 155 -8.59 4.43 17.03
CA GLY A 155 -7.51 5.40 16.78
C GLY A 155 -6.66 5.74 18.00
N THR A 156 -6.96 5.16 19.17
CA THR A 156 -6.15 5.32 20.39
C THR A 156 -4.83 4.57 20.26
N ILE A 157 -3.73 5.21 20.65
CA ILE A 157 -2.40 4.62 20.68
C ILE A 157 -1.94 4.33 22.10
N GLU A 158 -1.21 3.25 22.31
CA GLU A 158 -0.73 2.83 23.63
C GLU A 158 0.76 2.49 23.60
N GLN A 159 1.42 2.66 24.76
CA GLN A 159 2.84 2.42 24.96
C GLN A 159 3.71 3.17 23.94
N ILE A 160 3.59 4.49 24.00
CA ILE A 160 4.23 5.42 23.07
C ILE A 160 5.60 5.81 23.63
N LYS A 161 6.61 5.81 22.75
CA LYS A 161 7.94 6.39 23.04
C LYS A 161 8.27 7.40 21.95
N LEU A 162 8.63 8.60 22.36
CA LEU A 162 9.05 9.67 21.48
C LEU A 162 10.53 9.99 21.77
N TYR A 163 11.29 10.13 20.70
CA TYR A 163 12.68 10.55 20.74
C TYR A 163 12.81 11.82 19.92
N GLU A 164 13.13 12.92 20.56
CA GLU A 164 13.26 14.22 19.91
C GLU A 164 14.74 14.62 19.79
N PHE A 165 15.13 14.91 18.57
CA PHE A 165 16.46 15.32 18.19
C PHE A 165 16.45 16.80 17.78
N ASP A 166 17.48 17.51 18.14
CA ASP A 166 17.70 18.90 17.71
C ASP A 166 18.22 18.98 16.26
N GLN A 167 18.55 20.21 15.81
CA GLN A 167 19.08 20.45 14.47
C GLN A 167 20.46 19.78 14.23
N ASN A 168 21.21 19.48 15.28
CA ASN A 168 22.52 18.83 15.23
C ASN A 168 22.39 17.30 15.28
N LEU A 169 21.16 16.76 15.28
CA LEU A 169 20.84 15.35 15.47
C LEU A 169 21.28 14.81 16.84
N GLU A 170 21.42 15.69 17.85
CA GLU A 170 21.61 15.28 19.23
C GLU A 170 20.26 15.00 19.89
N LEU A 171 20.18 13.92 20.68
CA LEU A 171 18.97 13.56 21.42
C LEU A 171 18.73 14.59 22.54
N ALA A 172 17.72 15.44 22.35
CA ALA A 172 17.38 16.53 23.28
C ALA A 172 16.46 16.06 24.41
N ARG A 173 15.44 15.24 24.08
CA ARG A 173 14.51 14.68 25.07
C ARG A 173 13.87 13.39 24.61
N THR A 174 13.42 12.61 25.58
CA THR A 174 12.59 11.43 25.37
C THR A 174 11.29 11.57 26.16
N LEU A 175 10.17 11.18 25.56
CA LEU A 175 8.87 11.09 26.24
C LEU A 175 8.38 9.65 26.14
N THR A 176 7.87 9.14 27.25
CA THR A 176 7.19 7.85 27.29
C THR A 176 5.78 8.10 27.80
N ALA A 177 4.77 7.66 27.04
CA ALA A 177 3.38 7.81 27.43
C ALA A 177 2.68 6.46 27.46
N VAL A 178 1.71 6.32 28.38
CA VAL A 178 0.92 5.10 28.50
C VAL A 178 -0.12 5.03 27.38
N LYS A 179 -0.79 6.15 27.10
CA LYS A 179 -1.89 6.26 26.15
C LYS A 179 -1.87 7.60 25.43
N GLY A 180 -2.28 7.60 24.16
CA GLY A 180 -2.46 8.80 23.34
C GLY A 180 -3.80 8.78 22.62
N ASN A 181 -4.55 9.91 22.72
CA ASN A 181 -5.80 10.12 22.03
C ASN A 181 -5.62 11.21 20.97
N TYR A 182 -6.15 11.00 19.79
CA TYR A 182 -6.13 12.01 18.73
C TYR A 182 -7.31 12.99 18.94
N LEU A 183 -6.99 14.27 19.05
CA LEU A 183 -8.00 15.32 19.26
C LEU A 183 -8.51 15.95 17.95
N GLY A 184 -7.90 15.60 16.81
CA GLY A 184 -8.09 16.29 15.54
C GLY A 184 -7.04 17.37 15.30
N ASN A 185 -7.05 17.98 14.12
CA ASN A 185 -6.16 19.09 13.74
C ASN A 185 -4.66 18.82 13.98
N HIS A 186 -4.21 17.58 13.84
CA HIS A 186 -2.82 17.14 14.09
C HIS A 186 -2.38 17.25 15.57
N GLU A 187 -3.34 17.27 16.51
CA GLU A 187 -3.06 17.28 17.93
C GLU A 187 -3.33 15.93 18.58
N TRP A 188 -2.38 15.50 19.41
CA TRP A 188 -2.48 14.32 20.24
C TRP A 188 -2.47 14.74 21.72
N GLU A 189 -3.30 14.12 22.52
CA GLU A 189 -3.24 14.18 23.98
C GLU A 189 -2.60 12.90 24.50
N LEU A 190 -1.40 13.04 25.02
CA LEU A 190 -0.64 11.94 25.63
C LEU A 190 -0.89 11.91 27.13
N ASN A 191 -1.26 10.75 27.67
CA ASN A 191 -1.58 10.58 29.08
C ASN A 191 -0.56 9.68 29.79
N GLY A 192 -0.27 9.99 31.05
CA GLY A 192 0.74 9.27 31.84
C GLY A 192 2.14 9.44 31.26
N VAL A 193 2.56 10.69 31.05
CA VAL A 193 3.81 11.03 30.37
C VAL A 193 4.97 11.10 31.34
N VAL A 194 6.04 10.43 31.01
CA VAL A 194 7.34 10.59 31.65
C VAL A 194 8.30 11.23 30.64
N GLU A 195 8.67 12.46 30.90
CA GLU A 195 9.60 13.24 30.08
C GLU A 195 11.00 13.15 30.69
N THR A 196 12.01 12.84 29.89
CA THR A 196 13.41 12.88 30.27
C THR A 196 14.15 13.83 29.34
N GLN A 197 14.61 14.95 29.86
CA GLN A 197 15.42 15.93 29.15
C GLN A 197 16.89 15.61 29.32
N ILE A 198 17.62 15.65 28.22
CA ILE A 198 19.06 15.41 28.16
C ILE A 198 19.74 16.75 27.95
N LYS A 199 20.30 17.32 29.02
CA LYS A 199 21.04 18.56 28.90
C LYS A 199 22.44 18.24 28.40
N SER A 200 22.75 18.62 27.17
CA SER A 200 24.09 18.49 26.61
C SER A 200 25.12 19.29 27.46
N ALA A 201 26.30 18.74 27.64
CA ALA A 201 27.35 19.38 28.41
C ALA A 201 27.77 20.78 27.86
N SER A 202 27.45 21.04 26.59
CA SER A 202 27.71 22.32 25.92
C SER A 202 26.84 23.47 26.44
N GLN A 203 25.68 23.19 27.09
CA GLN A 203 24.78 24.19 27.67
C GLN A 203 25.06 24.49 29.16
N SER A 204 25.94 23.73 29.80
CA SER A 204 26.34 24.01 31.18
C SER A 204 27.35 25.17 31.20
N LYS A 205 26.91 26.33 31.66
CA LYS A 205 27.71 27.54 31.83
C LYS A 205 28.85 27.39 32.88
N ASN A 206 29.04 26.21 33.47
CA ASN A 206 30.05 25.97 34.48
C ASN A 206 31.29 25.31 33.89
N LYS A 207 32.23 26.15 33.42
CA LYS A 207 33.50 25.79 32.76
C LYS A 207 34.54 25.06 33.64
N ARG A 208 34.17 24.59 34.83
CA ARG A 208 35.18 24.00 35.76
C ARG A 208 35.43 22.50 35.62
N PHE A 209 34.57 21.76 34.93
CA PHE A 209 34.77 20.32 34.68
C PHE A 209 34.24 19.96 33.29
N PRO A 210 35.10 19.77 32.28
CA PRO A 210 34.66 19.43 30.90
C PRO A 210 34.11 18.01 30.75
N ASP A 211 34.24 17.15 31.76
CA ASP A 211 33.85 15.72 31.72
C ASP A 211 32.59 15.40 32.53
N SER A 212 31.71 16.36 32.79
CA SER A 212 30.46 16.05 33.48
C SER A 212 29.49 15.33 32.52
N ALA A 213 29.11 14.09 32.89
CA ALA A 213 28.08 13.33 32.20
C ALA A 213 26.82 14.18 31.96
N PRO A 214 26.11 13.98 30.85
CA PRO A 214 24.88 14.75 30.53
C PRO A 214 23.88 14.66 31.68
N ALA A 215 23.43 15.81 32.18
CA ALA A 215 22.45 15.84 33.26
C ALA A 215 21.07 15.39 32.71
N LEU A 216 20.57 14.30 33.28
CA LEU A 216 19.24 13.79 32.99
C LEU A 216 18.24 14.40 33.98
N VAL A 217 17.22 15.09 33.46
CA VAL A 217 16.13 15.63 34.28
C VAL A 217 14.86 14.89 33.87
N THR A 218 14.31 14.10 34.79
CA THR A 218 13.05 13.38 34.55
C THR A 218 11.92 14.07 35.26
N GLN A 219 10.81 14.32 34.53
CA GLN A 219 9.57 14.92 35.02
C GLN A 219 8.39 14.03 34.63
N LYS A 220 7.38 14.00 35.50
CA LYS A 220 6.12 13.29 35.22
C LYS A 220 5.02 14.31 34.99
N HIS A 221 4.23 14.08 33.94
CA HIS A 221 3.08 14.90 33.61
C HIS A 221 1.85 14.00 33.47
N ASP A 222 0.71 14.43 33.97
CA ASP A 222 -0.53 13.67 33.82
C ASP A 222 -0.99 13.65 32.37
N SER A 223 -0.88 14.77 31.66
CA SER A 223 -1.13 14.87 30.23
C SER A 223 -0.22 15.89 29.55
N VAL A 224 0.10 15.62 28.27
CA VAL A 224 0.88 16.53 27.41
C VAL A 224 0.22 16.58 26.04
N ARG A 225 0.00 17.79 25.51
CA ARG A 225 -0.44 17.96 24.11
C ARG A 225 0.76 17.98 23.19
N LEU A 226 0.62 17.22 22.10
CA LEU A 226 1.65 17.02 21.09
C LEU A 226 1.08 17.38 19.73
N ILE A 227 1.69 18.31 19.02
CA ILE A 227 1.40 18.58 17.62
C ILE A 227 2.31 17.68 16.78
N SER A 228 1.71 16.91 15.86
CA SER A 228 2.40 15.94 15.04
C SER A 228 1.72 15.80 13.68
N ASP A 229 2.52 15.69 12.61
CA ASP A 229 2.00 15.36 11.28
C ASP A 229 1.58 13.88 11.16
N VAL A 230 1.94 13.06 12.13
CA VAL A 230 1.53 11.65 12.21
C VAL A 230 0.09 11.57 12.74
N THR A 231 -0.85 11.30 11.84
CA THR A 231 -2.28 11.13 12.15
C THR A 231 -2.64 9.65 12.31
N PRO A 232 -3.82 9.30 12.88
CA PRO A 232 -4.29 7.92 12.90
C PRO A 232 -4.36 7.29 11.51
N ASP A 233 -4.72 8.07 10.47
CA ASP A 233 -4.76 7.60 9.10
C ASP A 233 -3.38 7.16 8.59
N ILE A 234 -2.34 7.97 8.85
CA ILE A 234 -0.96 7.64 8.51
C ILE A 234 -0.50 6.38 9.24
N LEU A 235 -0.82 6.25 10.53
CA LEU A 235 -0.47 5.07 11.33
C LEU A 235 -1.19 3.81 10.82
N SER A 236 -2.45 3.92 10.42
CA SER A 236 -3.20 2.80 9.85
C SER A 236 -2.59 2.31 8.54
N VAL A 237 -2.10 3.24 7.72
CA VAL A 237 -1.47 2.97 6.42
C VAL A 237 -0.15 2.22 6.57
N ILE A 238 0.67 2.54 7.56
CA ILE A 238 1.95 1.84 7.83
C ILE A 238 1.74 0.33 8.04
N SER A 239 0.57 -0.06 8.54
CA SER A 239 0.24 -1.47 8.81
C SER A 239 -0.26 -2.24 7.57
N VAL A 240 -0.63 -1.55 6.49
CA VAL A 240 -1.19 -2.14 5.27
C VAL A 240 -0.10 -2.27 4.20
N ASP A 241 -0.20 -3.29 3.36
CA ASP A 241 0.66 -3.45 2.19
C ASP A 241 0.34 -2.34 1.17
N ALA A 242 1.37 -1.66 0.64
CA ALA A 242 1.22 -0.60 -0.35
C ALA A 242 0.39 -1.01 -1.58
N ASN A 243 0.46 -2.29 -1.99
CA ASN A 243 -0.32 -2.79 -3.12
C ASN A 243 -1.84 -2.88 -2.83
N LYS A 244 -2.23 -2.94 -1.55
CA LYS A 244 -3.64 -3.02 -1.11
C LYS A 244 -4.24 -1.66 -0.77
N MET A 245 -3.44 -0.60 -0.80
CA MET A 245 -3.87 0.77 -0.55
C MET A 245 -4.57 1.36 -1.77
N SER A 246 -5.44 2.36 -1.56
CA SER A 246 -5.98 3.19 -2.63
C SER A 246 -4.95 4.18 -3.14
N ALA A 247 -5.15 4.72 -4.36
CA ALA A 247 -4.28 5.77 -4.90
C ALA A 247 -4.30 7.03 -4.02
N TYR A 248 -5.45 7.35 -3.42
CA TYR A 248 -5.57 8.47 -2.49
C TYR A 248 -4.69 8.26 -1.24
N GLU A 249 -4.78 7.09 -0.60
CA GLU A 249 -3.95 6.74 0.56
C GLU A 249 -2.45 6.78 0.23
N LEU A 250 -2.09 6.21 -0.93
CA LEU A 250 -0.71 6.25 -1.42
C LEU A 250 -0.23 7.69 -1.64
N ALA A 251 -1.06 8.58 -2.20
CA ALA A 251 -0.71 9.98 -2.41
C ALA A 251 -0.49 10.72 -1.09
N VAL A 252 -1.37 10.52 -0.10
CA VAL A 252 -1.26 11.15 1.23
C VAL A 252 0.00 10.67 1.93
N TYR A 253 0.25 9.36 1.91
CA TYR A 253 1.41 8.77 2.58
C TYR A 253 2.73 9.14 1.90
N ASN A 254 2.77 9.15 0.56
CA ASN A 254 3.94 9.64 -0.19
C ASN A 254 4.31 11.08 0.20
N ARG A 255 3.30 11.96 0.30
CA ARG A 255 3.54 13.35 0.72
C ARG A 255 4.17 13.39 2.12
N HIS A 256 3.62 12.64 3.06
CA HIS A 256 4.16 12.55 4.41
C HIS A 256 5.63 12.09 4.43
N LEU A 257 5.96 11.04 3.67
CA LEU A 257 7.33 10.55 3.60
C LEU A 257 8.30 11.58 3.02
N VAL A 258 7.91 12.26 1.92
CA VAL A 258 8.74 13.29 1.28
C VAL A 258 8.96 14.49 2.21
N GLU A 259 7.91 14.99 2.88
CA GLU A 259 8.00 16.10 3.83
C GLU A 259 8.92 15.78 5.01
N ASN A 260 8.95 14.52 5.44
CA ASN A 260 9.82 14.04 6.53
C ASN A 260 11.19 13.53 6.05
N LYS A 261 11.56 13.77 4.78
CA LYS A 261 12.84 13.34 4.19
C LYS A 261 13.08 11.82 4.37
N GLN A 262 12.03 11.03 4.21
CA GLN A 262 12.06 9.57 4.22
C GLN A 262 12.02 9.04 2.78
N ASP A 263 12.51 7.81 2.59
CA ASP A 263 12.41 7.16 1.28
C ASP A 263 10.96 6.79 0.96
N ALA A 264 10.43 7.43 -0.09
CA ALA A 264 9.08 7.23 -0.59
C ALA A 264 9.02 6.36 -1.86
N THR A 265 10.17 5.88 -2.36
CA THR A 265 10.30 5.25 -3.69
C THR A 265 9.33 4.10 -3.88
N SER A 266 9.21 3.19 -2.90
CA SER A 266 8.30 2.04 -3.00
C SER A 266 6.83 2.43 -3.08
N TYR A 267 6.42 3.46 -2.34
CA TYR A 267 5.04 3.98 -2.35
C TYR A 267 4.74 4.81 -3.60
N GLN A 268 5.73 5.52 -4.13
CA GLN A 268 5.61 6.23 -5.41
C GLN A 268 5.40 5.25 -6.56
N ILE A 269 6.19 4.17 -6.61
CA ILE A 269 6.02 3.10 -7.60
C ILE A 269 4.64 2.45 -7.47
N ALA A 270 4.19 2.15 -6.25
CA ALA A 270 2.87 1.58 -6.01
C ALA A 270 1.75 2.54 -6.47
N PHE A 271 1.90 3.85 -6.23
CA PHE A 271 0.96 4.87 -6.67
C PHE A 271 0.82 4.91 -8.20
N TRP A 272 1.94 5.01 -8.93
CA TRP A 272 1.93 5.03 -10.38
C TRP A 272 1.42 3.71 -10.97
N LYS A 273 1.83 2.58 -10.38
CA LYS A 273 1.31 1.27 -10.75
C LYS A 273 -0.22 1.22 -10.60
N LYS A 274 -0.76 1.75 -9.50
CA LYS A 274 -2.20 1.77 -9.23
C LYS A 274 -2.98 2.57 -10.27
N ILE A 275 -2.47 3.73 -10.70
CA ILE A 275 -3.10 4.59 -11.72
C ILE A 275 -3.00 3.96 -13.11
N ILE A 276 -1.84 3.41 -13.47
CA ILE A 276 -1.58 2.91 -14.82
C ILE A 276 -2.19 1.52 -15.03
N TYR A 277 -2.28 0.70 -13.99
CA TYR A 277 -2.70 -0.69 -14.10
C TYR A 277 -4.06 -0.91 -14.79
N PRO A 278 -5.13 -0.14 -14.53
CA PRO A 278 -6.40 -0.30 -15.23
C PRO A 278 -6.28 -0.12 -16.75
N PHE A 279 -5.34 0.70 -17.24
CA PHE A 279 -5.10 0.89 -18.67
C PHE A 279 -4.47 -0.33 -19.35
N SER A 280 -3.89 -1.26 -18.58
CA SER A 280 -3.40 -2.52 -19.11
C SER A 280 -4.47 -3.35 -19.80
N VAL A 281 -5.75 -3.15 -19.45
CA VAL A 281 -6.91 -3.73 -20.14
C VAL A 281 -6.88 -3.40 -21.63
N PHE A 282 -6.62 -2.16 -22.02
CA PHE A 282 -6.52 -1.78 -23.44
C PHE A 282 -5.35 -2.43 -24.15
N VAL A 283 -4.21 -2.51 -23.48
CA VAL A 283 -3.01 -3.18 -24.01
C VAL A 283 -3.31 -4.66 -24.25
N MET A 284 -3.97 -5.33 -23.30
CA MET A 284 -4.34 -6.74 -23.43
C MET A 284 -5.36 -6.98 -24.55
N MET A 285 -6.34 -6.09 -24.71
CA MET A 285 -7.29 -6.17 -25.84
C MET A 285 -6.60 -5.92 -27.18
N ALA A 286 -5.66 -4.98 -27.25
CA ALA A 286 -4.87 -4.74 -28.45
C ALA A 286 -4.00 -5.94 -28.84
N LEU A 287 -3.38 -6.61 -27.87
CA LEU A 287 -2.60 -7.85 -28.07
C LEU A 287 -3.48 -9.01 -28.55
N ALA A 288 -4.77 -9.00 -28.24
CA ALA A 288 -5.72 -10.00 -28.72
C ALA A 288 -6.15 -9.80 -30.18
N LEU A 289 -6.05 -8.56 -30.72
CA LEU A 289 -6.55 -8.23 -32.07
C LEU A 289 -5.91 -9.07 -33.19
N PRO A 290 -4.60 -9.38 -33.22
CA PRO A 290 -4.00 -10.22 -34.25
C PRO A 290 -4.66 -11.59 -34.39
N PHE A 291 -5.25 -12.12 -33.32
CA PHE A 291 -5.91 -13.42 -33.33
C PHE A 291 -7.19 -13.45 -34.20
N ALA A 292 -7.79 -12.29 -34.49
CA ALA A 292 -8.89 -12.15 -35.41
C ALA A 292 -8.47 -12.39 -36.90
N TYR A 293 -7.19 -12.17 -37.22
CA TYR A 293 -6.63 -12.29 -38.57
C TYR A 293 -6.02 -13.67 -38.84
N LEU A 294 -5.82 -14.50 -37.81
CA LEU A 294 -5.21 -15.82 -38.00
C LEU A 294 -6.20 -16.80 -38.64
N HIS A 295 -5.87 -17.26 -39.85
CA HIS A 295 -6.66 -18.25 -40.58
C HIS A 295 -6.79 -19.58 -39.81
N PHE A 296 -7.96 -20.21 -39.89
CA PHE A 296 -8.33 -21.45 -39.19
C PHE A 296 -7.55 -22.70 -39.60
N ARG A 297 -6.76 -22.64 -40.69
CA ARG A 297 -6.04 -23.83 -41.22
C ARG A 297 -4.88 -24.30 -40.37
N SER A 298 -4.38 -23.53 -39.42
CA SER A 298 -3.23 -23.86 -38.59
C SER A 298 -3.53 -23.77 -37.10
N GLY A 299 -4.03 -24.87 -36.52
CA GLY A 299 -4.19 -25.01 -35.08
C GLY A 299 -5.60 -24.64 -34.56
N GLY A 300 -6.11 -25.44 -33.62
CA GLY A 300 -7.43 -25.23 -32.98
C GLY A 300 -7.46 -23.98 -32.10
N VAL A 301 -8.66 -23.59 -31.70
CA VAL A 301 -8.95 -22.45 -30.76
C VAL A 301 -8.10 -22.58 -29.49
N SER A 302 -7.88 -23.79 -29.02
CA SER A 302 -7.06 -24.08 -27.82
C SER A 302 -5.63 -23.57 -27.90
N LEU A 303 -4.96 -23.74 -29.08
CA LEU A 303 -3.59 -23.26 -29.28
C LEU A 303 -3.52 -21.73 -29.23
N LYS A 304 -4.53 -21.04 -29.78
CA LYS A 304 -4.61 -19.57 -29.79
C LYS A 304 -4.81 -19.04 -28.37
N ILE A 305 -5.70 -19.68 -27.59
CA ILE A 305 -5.90 -19.33 -26.17
C ILE A 305 -4.61 -19.56 -25.38
N PHE A 306 -3.94 -20.70 -25.61
CA PHE A 306 -2.66 -21.00 -24.94
C PHE A 306 -1.61 -19.94 -25.24
N THR A 307 -1.44 -19.58 -26.53
CA THR A 307 -0.50 -18.50 -26.92
C THR A 307 -0.85 -17.17 -26.27
N GLY A 308 -2.14 -16.82 -26.18
CA GLY A 308 -2.60 -15.62 -25.50
C GLY A 308 -2.28 -15.63 -24.00
N ILE A 309 -2.50 -16.77 -23.34
CA ILE A 309 -2.14 -16.92 -21.92
C ILE A 309 -0.62 -16.74 -21.75
N MET A 310 0.21 -17.32 -22.60
CA MET A 310 1.67 -17.16 -22.54
C MET A 310 2.10 -15.70 -22.73
N ILE A 311 1.48 -14.97 -23.66
CA ILE A 311 1.72 -13.53 -23.85
C ILE A 311 1.33 -12.75 -22.60
N GLY A 312 0.16 -13.05 -22.02
CA GLY A 312 -0.30 -12.41 -20.78
C GLY A 312 0.66 -12.66 -19.61
N VAL A 313 1.10 -13.90 -19.43
CA VAL A 313 2.08 -14.26 -18.39
C VAL A 313 3.41 -13.51 -18.61
N ALA A 314 3.91 -13.49 -19.86
CA ALA A 314 5.13 -12.76 -20.21
C ALA A 314 5.01 -11.27 -19.90
N PHE A 315 3.87 -10.65 -20.21
CA PHE A 315 3.61 -9.23 -19.88
C PHE A 315 3.71 -8.98 -18.38
N ILE A 316 3.11 -9.82 -17.54
CA ILE A 316 3.18 -9.64 -16.08
C ILE A 316 4.58 -9.86 -15.56
N LEU A 317 5.29 -10.89 -16.04
CA LEU A 317 6.67 -11.11 -15.62
C LEU A 317 7.55 -9.90 -15.95
N ILE A 318 7.40 -9.34 -17.16
CA ILE A 318 8.11 -8.13 -17.59
C ILE A 318 7.73 -6.94 -16.70
N ASN A 319 6.44 -6.72 -16.47
CA ASN A 319 5.97 -5.61 -15.62
C ASN A 319 6.47 -5.70 -14.17
N ASN A 320 6.47 -6.91 -13.60
CA ASN A 320 6.99 -7.13 -12.25
C ASN A 320 8.53 -6.98 -12.21
N LEU A 321 9.22 -7.43 -13.26
CA LEU A 321 10.67 -7.26 -13.38
C LEU A 321 11.05 -5.77 -13.39
N PHE A 322 10.38 -4.95 -14.22
CA PHE A 322 10.62 -3.50 -14.26
C PHE A 322 10.29 -2.82 -12.93
N SER A 323 9.19 -3.20 -12.29
CA SER A 323 8.85 -2.68 -10.95
C SER A 323 9.94 -3.02 -9.93
N HIS A 324 10.51 -4.23 -9.99
CA HIS A 324 11.58 -4.65 -9.07
C HIS A 324 12.92 -3.96 -9.35
N ILE A 325 13.27 -3.79 -10.64
CA ILE A 325 14.47 -3.04 -11.04
C ILE A 325 14.35 -1.57 -10.63
N GLY A 326 13.16 -0.96 -10.75
CA GLY A 326 12.90 0.41 -10.30
C GLY A 326 13.16 0.60 -8.80
N LEU A 327 12.80 -0.40 -7.98
CA LEU A 327 13.07 -0.40 -6.54
C LEU A 327 14.57 -0.52 -6.21
N LEU A 328 15.34 -1.28 -7.02
CA LEU A 328 16.76 -1.54 -6.75
C LEU A 328 17.68 -0.42 -7.26
N ASN A 329 17.34 0.23 -8.37
CA ASN A 329 18.25 1.13 -9.10
C ASN A 329 17.97 2.63 -8.91
N THR A 330 17.09 3.02 -7.96
CA THR A 330 16.73 4.43 -7.74
C THR A 330 16.33 5.18 -9.03
N TRP A 331 15.79 4.48 -10.02
CA TRP A 331 15.22 5.11 -11.19
C TRP A 331 14.02 5.97 -10.78
N PRO A 332 13.83 7.13 -11.44
CA PRO A 332 12.64 7.91 -11.19
C PRO A 332 11.39 7.05 -11.47
N PRO A 333 10.41 7.08 -10.58
CA PRO A 333 9.20 6.28 -10.66
C PRO A 333 8.36 6.57 -11.91
#